data_94f845cb24041f4d8c55f54bc21ec2d1
#
_entry.id   94f845cb24041f4d8c55f54bc21ec2d1
#
_cell.length_a   1.000
_cell.length_b   1.000
_cell.length_c   1.000
_cell.angle_alpha   90.00
_cell.angle_beta   90.00
_cell.angle_gamma   90.00
#
_symmetry.space_group_name_H-M   'P 1'
#
loop_
_entity.id
_entity.type
_entity.pdbx_description
1 polymer ?
#
loop_
_entity_poly.entity_id
_entity_poly.type
_entity_poly.pdbx_seq_one_letter_code
_entity_poly.pdbx_strand_id
1 'polypeptide(L)'
;MTGPALRNVEARLLEDEGLDRQWLYTWIRNSSALIKSGDAYANKIYEEYNKSAMTAYPQLTDTDIDNILAYTAQEKVVPVAPVAATQVATGSSNDLGLSDQIILGVFTILFLLLSIGLVLVTKTLKNLASLKGVKFEEKKKGKPIWKAYLENQFLLLCTAVLFLLSSAYGAYGYFMQVGVNQGYMPVQPIHYSHKIHSGDNKIDCNYCHSSARVSKHSGIPSLNICMNCHKSIYEYNGETTEEYSKEFYDGEIKKLYKAVGWDDEAQEYTGETYPVKWVRIHNLPDFAYFNHSQHVSVAGIECQTCHGPVEEMEIMYQHSPLTMGWCINCHRETNVKIKDNEYYDRIHKELSKKYG
;
A
#
# COMPACT_ATOMS: atom_id res chain seq x y z
N MET A 1 14.51 17.80 0.00
CA MET A 1 15.67 16.88 -0.11
C MET A 1 16.64 17.21 0.99
N THR A 2 17.09 16.22 1.75
CA THR A 2 18.01 16.40 2.90
C THR A 2 19.49 16.47 2.52
N GLY A 3 19.81 16.41 1.24
CA GLY A 3 21.18 16.48 0.74
C GLY A 3 21.28 16.34 -0.78
N PRO A 4 22.48 16.48 -1.35
CA PRO A 4 22.73 16.36 -2.79
C PRO A 4 22.53 14.92 -3.27
N ALA A 5 22.23 14.76 -4.56
CA ALA A 5 22.11 13.45 -5.16
C ALA A 5 23.43 12.66 -5.03
N LEU A 6 23.37 11.38 -4.66
CA LEU A 6 24.56 10.57 -4.42
C LEU A 6 25.04 9.81 -5.66
N ARG A 7 24.23 9.69 -6.71
CA ARG A 7 24.61 8.94 -7.92
C ARG A 7 25.79 9.59 -8.62
N ASN A 8 26.80 8.79 -8.95
CA ASN A 8 28.04 9.23 -9.57
C ASN A 8 28.68 10.45 -8.86
N VAL A 9 28.58 10.50 -7.54
CA VAL A 9 29.02 11.67 -6.77
C VAL A 9 30.49 11.98 -6.99
N GLU A 10 31.35 10.96 -7.06
CA GLU A 10 32.77 11.14 -7.30
C GLU A 10 33.06 11.80 -8.65
N ALA A 11 32.48 11.27 -9.75
CA ALA A 11 32.70 11.83 -11.09
C ALA A 11 32.18 13.28 -11.18
N ARG A 12 31.00 13.56 -10.63
CA ARG A 12 30.42 14.91 -10.65
C ARG A 12 31.26 15.91 -9.87
N LEU A 13 31.73 15.53 -8.68
CA LEU A 13 32.55 16.45 -7.88
C LEU A 13 33.90 16.75 -8.52
N LEU A 14 34.49 15.77 -9.20
CA LEU A 14 35.71 15.98 -9.95
C LEU A 14 35.51 16.88 -11.18
N GLU A 15 34.44 16.65 -11.94
CA GLU A 15 34.12 17.40 -13.16
C GLU A 15 33.60 18.80 -12.88
N ASP A 16 32.66 18.96 -11.92
CA ASP A 16 31.95 20.21 -11.67
C ASP A 16 32.72 21.16 -10.74
N GLU A 17 33.39 20.63 -9.72
CA GLU A 17 34.00 21.41 -8.64
C GLU A 17 35.50 21.17 -8.50
N GLY A 18 36.07 20.24 -9.24
CA GLY A 18 37.51 19.91 -9.20
C GLY A 18 37.97 19.28 -7.87
N LEU A 19 37.05 18.69 -7.13
CA LEU A 19 37.32 18.08 -5.82
C LEU A 19 37.72 16.61 -6.02
N ASP A 20 38.76 16.19 -5.32
CA ASP A 20 39.27 14.84 -5.41
C ASP A 20 38.59 13.85 -4.44
N ARG A 21 38.95 12.57 -4.61
CA ARG A 21 38.45 11.50 -3.74
C ARG A 21 38.81 11.72 -2.27
N GLN A 22 39.95 12.35 -1.98
CA GLN A 22 40.39 12.62 -0.61
C GLN A 22 39.45 13.59 0.11
N TRP A 23 38.86 14.54 -0.62
CA TRP A 23 37.84 15.42 -0.08
C TRP A 23 36.60 14.62 0.33
N LEU A 24 36.15 13.66 -0.50
CA LEU A 24 35.02 12.77 -0.17
C LEU A 24 35.28 11.93 1.08
N TYR A 25 36.48 11.40 1.27
CA TYR A 25 36.84 10.65 2.47
C TYR A 25 36.68 11.53 3.71
N THR A 26 37.17 12.77 3.64
CA THR A 26 37.09 13.71 4.75
C THR A 26 35.65 14.11 5.03
N TRP A 27 34.88 14.39 3.98
CA TRP A 27 33.46 14.73 4.08
C TRP A 27 32.63 13.61 4.69
N ILE A 28 32.78 12.38 4.22
CA ILE A 28 32.01 11.21 4.69
C ILE A 28 32.34 10.90 6.16
N ARG A 29 33.63 10.99 6.52
CA ARG A 29 34.05 10.74 7.90
C ARG A 29 33.56 11.80 8.88
N ASN A 30 33.64 13.07 8.51
CA ASN A 30 33.22 14.16 9.40
C ASN A 30 32.92 15.45 8.63
N SER A 31 31.73 15.56 8.05
CA SER A 31 31.30 16.76 7.33
C SER A 31 31.31 18.01 8.21
N SER A 32 30.95 17.87 9.50
CA SER A 32 30.92 19.01 10.44
C SER A 32 32.31 19.62 10.69
N ALA A 33 33.37 18.78 10.71
CA ALA A 33 34.72 19.27 10.83
C ALA A 33 35.15 20.03 9.58
N LEU A 34 34.77 19.52 8.39
CA LEU A 34 35.09 20.17 7.11
C LEU A 34 34.36 21.51 6.93
N ILE A 35 33.09 21.59 7.34
CA ILE A 35 32.32 22.85 7.39
C ILE A 35 33.01 23.88 8.30
N LYS A 36 33.43 23.46 9.52
CA LYS A 36 34.10 24.30 10.47
C LYS A 36 35.47 24.76 10.02
N SER A 37 36.15 24.00 9.17
CA SER A 37 37.46 24.40 8.61
C SER A 37 37.35 25.53 7.59
N GLY A 38 36.16 25.91 7.16
CA GLY A 38 35.95 26.97 6.19
C GLY A 38 36.02 26.50 4.74
N ASP A 39 35.97 25.18 4.49
CA ASP A 39 35.94 24.64 3.12
C ASP A 39 34.78 25.27 2.33
N ALA A 40 35.08 25.80 1.15
CA ALA A 40 34.11 26.58 0.38
C ALA A 40 32.94 25.74 -0.12
N TYR A 41 33.21 24.52 -0.59
CA TYR A 41 32.16 23.65 -1.12
C TYR A 41 31.34 22.99 -0.01
N ALA A 42 31.99 22.62 1.08
CA ALA A 42 31.30 22.09 2.25
C ALA A 42 30.30 23.11 2.82
N ASN A 43 30.70 24.37 2.91
CA ASN A 43 29.82 25.45 3.38
C ASN A 43 28.73 25.78 2.36
N LYS A 44 29.01 25.74 1.06
CA LYS A 44 27.99 25.89 0.00
C LYS A 44 26.88 24.85 0.14
N ILE A 45 27.24 23.55 0.25
CA ILE A 45 26.26 22.47 0.44
C ILE A 45 25.50 22.67 1.77
N TYR A 46 26.21 22.99 2.83
CA TYR A 46 25.57 23.17 4.14
C TYR A 46 24.50 24.27 4.12
N GLU A 47 24.75 25.42 3.49
CA GLU A 47 23.76 26.49 3.32
C GLU A 47 22.62 26.08 2.37
N GLU A 48 22.92 25.41 1.27
CA GLU A 48 21.94 24.98 0.27
C GLU A 48 20.93 23.96 0.82
N TYR A 49 21.37 23.09 1.76
CA TYR A 49 20.54 22.05 2.36
C TYR A 49 20.13 22.37 3.80
N ASN A 50 19.69 23.60 4.03
CA ASN A 50 19.08 24.09 5.30
C ASN A 50 19.96 23.85 6.53
N LYS A 51 21.28 24.03 6.39
CA LYS A 51 22.25 23.84 7.46
C LYS A 51 22.23 22.45 8.10
N SER A 52 21.84 21.45 7.34
CA SER A 52 21.84 20.05 7.77
C SER A 52 23.22 19.43 7.56
N ALA A 53 23.93 19.13 8.66
CA ALA A 53 25.20 18.43 8.60
C ALA A 53 24.98 16.90 8.60
N MET A 54 25.75 16.17 7.79
CA MET A 54 25.72 14.72 7.78
C MET A 54 26.32 14.16 9.08
N THR A 55 25.73 13.07 9.59
CA THR A 55 26.30 12.34 10.74
C THR A 55 27.72 11.89 10.45
N ALA A 56 28.62 12.07 11.41
CA ALA A 56 30.02 11.65 11.28
C ALA A 56 30.16 10.13 11.38
N TYR A 57 31.00 9.55 10.51
CA TYR A 57 31.33 8.12 10.45
C TYR A 57 32.85 7.89 10.55
N PRO A 58 33.49 8.24 11.67
CA PRO A 58 34.94 8.18 11.81
C PRO A 58 35.50 6.75 11.73
N GLN A 59 34.67 5.73 11.93
CA GLN A 59 35.04 4.32 11.90
C GLN A 59 35.22 3.76 10.48
N LEU A 60 34.75 4.46 9.44
CA LEU A 60 34.86 3.95 8.07
C LEU A 60 36.29 3.99 7.57
N THR A 61 36.77 2.85 7.06
CA THR A 61 38.06 2.74 6.39
C THR A 61 37.99 3.31 4.97
N ASP A 62 39.14 3.55 4.34
CA ASP A 62 39.18 3.98 2.93
C ASP A 62 38.50 2.94 2.03
N THR A 63 38.70 1.66 2.28
CA THR A 63 38.05 0.57 1.53
C THR A 63 36.53 0.59 1.66
N ASP A 64 36.01 0.90 2.85
CA ASP A 64 34.55 1.00 3.06
C ASP A 64 33.96 2.16 2.21
N ILE A 65 34.66 3.30 2.21
CA ILE A 65 34.25 4.47 1.43
C ILE A 65 34.34 4.19 -0.06
N ASP A 66 35.43 3.52 -0.52
CA ASP A 66 35.57 3.09 -1.91
C ASP A 66 34.42 2.18 -2.37
N ASN A 67 34.00 1.25 -1.52
CA ASN A 67 32.86 0.39 -1.81
C ASN A 67 31.54 1.18 -1.90
N ILE A 68 31.37 2.18 -1.04
CA ILE A 68 30.19 3.08 -1.08
C ILE A 68 30.21 3.88 -2.39
N LEU A 69 31.35 4.46 -2.77
CA LEU A 69 31.48 5.23 -4.01
C LEU A 69 31.24 4.35 -5.25
N ALA A 70 31.82 3.15 -5.26
CA ALA A 70 31.60 2.17 -6.32
C ALA A 70 30.10 1.79 -6.44
N TYR A 71 29.41 1.64 -5.34
CA TYR A 71 27.94 1.41 -5.35
C TYR A 71 27.17 2.59 -5.92
N THR A 72 27.54 3.83 -5.58
CA THR A 72 26.88 5.02 -6.12
C THR A 72 27.15 5.23 -7.62
N ALA A 73 28.24 4.69 -8.14
CA ALA A 73 28.62 4.74 -9.55
C ALA A 73 27.92 3.67 -10.42
N GLN A 74 27.34 2.64 -9.81
CA GLN A 74 26.63 1.61 -10.57
C GLN A 74 25.43 2.20 -11.29
N GLU A 75 25.24 1.82 -12.56
CA GLU A 75 23.99 2.11 -13.24
C GLU A 75 22.85 1.52 -12.43
N LYS A 76 21.87 2.35 -12.13
CA LYS A 76 20.62 1.83 -11.56
C LYS A 76 20.10 0.83 -12.58
N VAL A 77 20.21 -0.46 -12.28
CA VAL A 77 19.42 -1.47 -12.97
C VAL A 77 17.99 -1.03 -12.69
N VAL A 78 17.41 -0.27 -13.62
CA VAL A 78 15.98 -0.04 -13.63
C VAL A 78 15.44 -1.46 -13.72
N PRO A 79 14.75 -1.97 -12.71
CA PRO A 79 14.04 -3.21 -12.88
C PRO A 79 13.24 -2.95 -14.14
N VAL A 80 13.45 -3.76 -15.20
CA VAL A 80 12.56 -3.72 -16.37
C VAL A 80 11.21 -3.79 -15.76
N ALA A 81 10.47 -2.68 -15.86
CA ALA A 81 9.16 -2.57 -15.22
C ALA A 81 8.48 -3.89 -15.54
N PRO A 82 8.09 -4.69 -14.57
CA PRO A 82 7.40 -5.93 -14.84
C PRO A 82 6.35 -5.49 -15.83
N VAL A 83 6.33 -6.09 -17.01
CA VAL A 83 5.34 -5.87 -18.07
C VAL A 83 4.07 -5.72 -17.29
N ALA A 84 3.50 -4.53 -17.30
CA ALA A 84 2.53 -4.04 -16.33
C ALA A 84 1.78 -5.24 -15.82
N ALA A 85 2.05 -5.65 -14.58
CA ALA A 85 1.23 -6.68 -13.97
C ALA A 85 -0.12 -6.05 -14.18
N THR A 86 -0.85 -6.59 -15.15
CA THR A 86 -2.23 -6.21 -15.40
C THR A 86 -2.73 -6.05 -14.00
N GLN A 87 -3.01 -4.81 -13.60
CA GLN A 87 -3.44 -4.55 -12.25
C GLN A 87 -4.41 -5.67 -12.01
N VAL A 88 -3.99 -6.66 -11.23
CA VAL A 88 -4.95 -7.61 -10.72
C VAL A 88 -5.82 -6.68 -9.96
N ALA A 89 -6.84 -6.21 -10.66
CA ALA A 89 -7.93 -5.51 -10.07
C ALA A 89 -8.22 -6.39 -8.87
N THR A 90 -7.77 -5.92 -7.71
CA THR A 90 -8.26 -6.48 -6.47
C THR A 90 -9.74 -6.38 -6.69
N GLY A 91 -10.31 -7.51 -7.11
CA GLY A 91 -11.73 -7.57 -7.29
C GLY A 91 -12.32 -7.18 -5.96
N SER A 92 -12.48 -5.89 -5.77
CA SER A 92 -13.67 -5.44 -5.13
C SER A 92 -14.74 -6.15 -5.93
N SER A 93 -15.32 -7.17 -5.35
CA SER A 93 -16.46 -7.91 -5.88
C SER A 93 -17.68 -7.01 -6.13
N ASN A 94 -17.45 -5.73 -6.32
CA ASN A 94 -18.37 -4.65 -6.64
C ASN A 94 -17.94 -3.84 -7.85
N ASP A 95 -16.89 -4.22 -8.57
CA ASP A 95 -16.72 -3.80 -9.93
C ASP A 95 -17.60 -4.69 -10.85
N LEU A 96 -18.90 -4.60 -10.63
CA LEU A 96 -19.83 -4.59 -11.73
C LEU A 96 -19.33 -3.44 -12.59
N GLY A 97 -18.46 -3.75 -13.54
CA GLY A 97 -17.87 -2.75 -14.40
C GLY A 97 -19.00 -1.84 -14.89
N LEU A 98 -18.74 -0.57 -15.10
CA LEU A 98 -19.73 0.42 -15.53
C LEU A 98 -20.65 -0.16 -16.63
N SER A 99 -20.14 -1.15 -17.40
CA SER A 99 -20.87 -1.96 -18.36
C SER A 99 -21.97 -2.82 -17.75
N ASP A 100 -21.78 -3.48 -16.61
CA ASP A 100 -22.78 -4.41 -16.05
C ASP A 100 -23.94 -3.66 -15.41
N GLN A 101 -23.67 -2.55 -14.73
CA GLN A 101 -24.71 -1.65 -14.22
C GLN A 101 -25.48 -0.98 -15.38
N ILE A 102 -24.79 -0.59 -16.44
CA ILE A 102 -25.41 -0.03 -17.65
C ILE A 102 -26.23 -1.12 -18.35
N ILE A 103 -25.70 -2.33 -18.50
CA ILE A 103 -26.41 -3.46 -19.11
C ILE A 103 -27.68 -3.78 -18.31
N LEU A 104 -27.57 -3.88 -16.98
CA LEU A 104 -28.73 -4.13 -16.11
C LEU A 104 -29.76 -3.00 -16.19
N GLY A 105 -29.30 -1.74 -16.22
CA GLY A 105 -30.13 -0.57 -16.41
C GLY A 105 -30.85 -0.56 -17.76
N VAL A 106 -30.14 -0.87 -18.86
CA VAL A 106 -30.72 -0.99 -20.19
C VAL A 106 -31.76 -2.10 -20.26
N PHE A 107 -31.49 -3.29 -19.68
CA PHE A 107 -32.45 -4.37 -19.63
C PHE A 107 -33.70 -4.02 -18.82
N THR A 108 -33.56 -3.35 -17.70
CA THR A 108 -34.71 -2.91 -16.90
C THR A 108 -35.57 -1.89 -17.64
N ILE A 109 -34.96 -0.91 -18.32
CA ILE A 109 -35.69 0.06 -19.15
C ILE A 109 -36.36 -0.62 -20.32
N LEU A 110 -35.70 -1.55 -21.01
CA LEU A 110 -36.27 -2.29 -22.13
C LEU A 110 -37.48 -3.13 -21.69
N PHE A 111 -37.38 -3.80 -20.54
CA PHE A 111 -38.49 -4.58 -19.97
C PHE A 111 -39.69 -3.70 -19.59
N LEU A 112 -39.43 -2.51 -19.08
CA LEU A 112 -40.45 -1.54 -18.72
C LEU A 112 -41.15 -0.97 -19.97
N LEU A 113 -40.38 -0.66 -21.04
CA LEU A 113 -40.92 -0.23 -22.32
C LEU A 113 -41.76 -1.29 -23.03
N LEU A 114 -41.28 -2.57 -22.99
CA LEU A 114 -42.04 -3.69 -23.50
C LEU A 114 -43.36 -3.90 -22.74
N SER A 115 -43.33 -3.77 -21.41
CA SER A 115 -44.54 -3.88 -20.58
C SER A 115 -45.55 -2.79 -20.87
N ILE A 116 -45.09 -1.54 -21.02
CA ILE A 116 -45.92 -0.40 -21.40
C ILE A 116 -46.47 -0.60 -22.81
N GLY A 117 -45.61 -1.04 -23.76
CA GLY A 117 -46.00 -1.35 -25.13
C GLY A 117 -47.13 -2.39 -25.21
N LEU A 118 -46.99 -3.46 -24.43
CA LEU A 118 -47.98 -4.53 -24.35
C LEU A 118 -49.35 -4.03 -23.82
N VAL A 119 -49.32 -3.15 -22.82
CA VAL A 119 -50.53 -2.52 -22.27
C VAL A 119 -51.19 -1.59 -23.32
N LEU A 120 -50.39 -0.81 -24.05
CA LEU A 120 -50.91 0.08 -25.11
C LEU A 120 -51.49 -0.73 -26.26
N VAL A 121 -50.81 -1.76 -26.73
CA VAL A 121 -51.31 -2.65 -27.80
C VAL A 121 -52.60 -3.33 -27.39
N THR A 122 -52.69 -3.86 -26.17
CA THR A 122 -53.93 -4.48 -25.68
C THR A 122 -55.06 -3.48 -25.55
N LYS A 123 -54.80 -2.22 -25.18
CA LYS A 123 -55.77 -1.15 -25.12
C LYS A 123 -56.24 -0.75 -26.50
N THR A 124 -55.37 -0.60 -27.49
CA THR A 124 -55.70 -0.27 -28.89
C THR A 124 -56.47 -1.39 -29.56
N LEU A 125 -56.06 -2.66 -29.34
CA LEU A 125 -56.81 -3.81 -29.88
C LEU A 125 -58.22 -3.90 -29.32
N LYS A 126 -58.41 -3.62 -28.00
CA LYS A 126 -59.75 -3.56 -27.40
C LYS A 126 -60.61 -2.43 -27.99
N ASN A 127 -60.04 -1.26 -28.21
CA ASN A 127 -60.74 -0.14 -28.83
C ASN A 127 -61.15 -0.45 -30.28
N LEU A 128 -60.26 -1.05 -31.09
CA LEU A 128 -60.54 -1.46 -32.47
C LEU A 128 -61.62 -2.55 -32.53
N ALA A 129 -61.58 -3.52 -31.65
CA ALA A 129 -62.56 -4.58 -31.58
C ALA A 129 -63.96 -4.04 -31.13
N SER A 130 -64.02 -3.04 -30.25
CA SER A 130 -65.25 -2.37 -29.88
C SER A 130 -65.87 -1.58 -31.05
N LEU A 131 -65.06 -0.94 -31.90
CA LEU A 131 -65.48 -0.26 -33.11
C LEU A 131 -66.07 -1.23 -34.16
N LYS A 132 -65.60 -2.49 -34.20
CA LYS A 132 -66.17 -3.57 -35.06
C LYS A 132 -67.38 -4.32 -34.42
N GLY A 133 -67.94 -3.80 -33.33
CA GLY A 133 -69.15 -4.32 -32.72
C GLY A 133 -68.92 -5.60 -31.91
N VAL A 134 -67.66 -5.99 -31.62
CA VAL A 134 -67.38 -7.10 -30.72
C VAL A 134 -67.65 -6.66 -29.31
N LYS A 135 -68.74 -7.16 -28.69
CA LYS A 135 -69.04 -6.96 -27.24
C LYS A 135 -68.08 -7.82 -26.44
N PHE A 136 -67.15 -7.19 -25.76
CA PHE A 136 -66.35 -7.88 -24.73
C PHE A 136 -67.24 -8.03 -23.49
N GLU A 137 -67.41 -9.26 -23.02
CA GLU A 137 -67.95 -9.48 -21.66
C GLU A 137 -67.13 -8.67 -20.66
N GLU A 138 -67.78 -7.81 -19.90
CA GLU A 138 -67.09 -7.12 -18.81
C GLU A 138 -66.53 -8.18 -17.84
N LYS A 139 -65.21 -8.41 -17.92
CA LYS A 139 -64.53 -9.25 -16.95
C LYS A 139 -64.86 -8.68 -15.56
N LYS A 140 -65.59 -9.45 -14.74
CA LYS A 140 -65.76 -9.16 -13.30
C LYS A 140 -64.45 -8.65 -12.79
N LYS A 141 -64.43 -7.52 -12.07
CA LYS A 141 -63.18 -6.95 -11.48
C LYS A 141 -62.37 -8.07 -10.86
N GLY A 142 -61.27 -8.40 -11.52
CA GLY A 142 -60.40 -9.48 -11.04
C GLY A 142 -59.88 -9.18 -9.64
N LYS A 143 -59.56 -10.20 -8.92
CA LYS A 143 -58.96 -10.04 -7.60
C LYS A 143 -57.71 -9.14 -7.74
N PRO A 144 -57.44 -8.26 -6.76
CA PRO A 144 -56.24 -7.42 -6.80
C PRO A 144 -54.98 -8.31 -6.95
N ILE A 145 -53.99 -7.83 -7.71
CA ILE A 145 -52.81 -8.59 -8.15
C ILE A 145 -52.10 -9.29 -6.98
N TRP A 146 -52.02 -8.62 -5.82
CA TRP A 146 -51.42 -9.20 -4.63
C TRP A 146 -52.18 -10.41 -4.08
N LYS A 147 -53.54 -10.44 -4.17
CA LYS A 147 -54.38 -11.58 -3.78
C LYS A 147 -54.20 -12.74 -4.78
N ALA A 148 -54.16 -12.42 -6.09
CA ALA A 148 -53.93 -13.41 -7.12
C ALA A 148 -52.55 -14.05 -6.98
N TYR A 149 -51.53 -13.27 -6.57
CA TYR A 149 -50.19 -13.75 -6.24
C TYR A 149 -50.20 -14.71 -5.04
N LEU A 150 -50.82 -14.29 -3.92
CA LEU A 150 -50.89 -15.12 -2.71
C LEU A 150 -51.69 -16.41 -2.88
N GLU A 151 -52.68 -16.41 -3.78
CA GLU A 151 -53.44 -17.61 -4.11
C GLU A 151 -52.72 -18.56 -5.09
N ASN A 152 -51.67 -18.08 -5.77
CA ASN A 152 -50.89 -18.90 -6.67
C ASN A 152 -49.73 -19.57 -5.93
N GLN A 153 -49.95 -20.81 -5.48
CA GLN A 153 -48.99 -21.62 -4.71
C GLN A 153 -47.66 -21.79 -5.43
N PHE A 154 -47.65 -21.86 -6.78
CA PHE A 154 -46.43 -21.97 -7.54
C PHE A 154 -45.56 -20.71 -7.49
N LEU A 155 -46.16 -19.51 -7.66
CA LEU A 155 -45.43 -18.24 -7.55
C LEU A 155 -44.94 -18.03 -6.12
N LEU A 156 -45.76 -18.37 -5.11
CA LEU A 156 -45.35 -18.28 -3.72
C LEU A 156 -44.18 -19.19 -3.39
N LEU A 157 -44.21 -20.43 -3.91
CA LEU A 157 -43.07 -21.36 -3.77
C LEU A 157 -41.81 -20.83 -4.44
N CYS A 158 -41.92 -20.35 -5.67
CA CYS A 158 -40.75 -19.80 -6.41
C CYS A 158 -40.14 -18.61 -5.65
N THR A 159 -40.94 -17.69 -5.16
CA THR A 159 -40.40 -16.56 -4.39
C THR A 159 -39.84 -16.97 -3.04
N ALA A 160 -40.44 -17.94 -2.36
CA ALA A 160 -39.88 -18.48 -1.12
C ALA A 160 -38.52 -19.14 -1.36
N VAL A 161 -38.35 -19.92 -2.43
CA VAL A 161 -37.09 -20.54 -2.80
C VAL A 161 -36.06 -19.50 -3.17
N LEU A 162 -36.42 -18.48 -3.97
CA LEU A 162 -35.51 -17.39 -4.33
C LEU A 162 -35.07 -16.59 -3.12
N PHE A 163 -36.01 -16.31 -2.20
CA PHE A 163 -35.70 -15.61 -0.96
C PHE A 163 -34.75 -16.43 -0.08
N LEU A 164 -34.98 -17.74 0.02
CA LEU A 164 -34.14 -18.63 0.80
C LEU A 164 -32.72 -18.71 0.22
N LEU A 165 -32.60 -18.85 -1.11
CA LEU A 165 -31.30 -18.89 -1.78
C LEU A 165 -30.55 -17.55 -1.64
N SER A 166 -31.25 -16.43 -1.81
CA SER A 166 -30.66 -15.10 -1.62
C SER A 166 -30.20 -14.86 -0.18
N SER A 167 -31.03 -15.30 0.79
CA SER A 167 -30.69 -15.20 2.21
C SER A 167 -29.49 -16.08 2.57
N ALA A 168 -29.46 -17.30 2.04
CA ALA A 168 -28.32 -18.22 2.22
C ALA A 168 -27.02 -17.65 1.61
N TYR A 169 -27.12 -17.06 0.43
CA TYR A 169 -25.99 -16.40 -0.23
C TYR A 169 -25.50 -15.19 0.60
N GLY A 170 -26.41 -14.35 1.06
CA GLY A 170 -26.06 -13.20 1.92
C GLY A 170 -25.45 -13.64 3.25
N ALA A 171 -26.03 -14.65 3.90
CA ALA A 171 -25.49 -15.21 5.14
C ALA A 171 -24.09 -15.81 4.92
N TYR A 172 -23.90 -16.57 3.84
CA TYR A 172 -22.60 -17.11 3.46
C TYR A 172 -21.58 -15.98 3.26
N GLY A 173 -21.90 -14.94 2.47
CA GLY A 173 -21.04 -13.79 2.24
C GLY A 173 -20.66 -13.09 3.56
N TYR A 174 -21.62 -12.90 4.45
CA TYR A 174 -21.36 -12.30 5.76
C TYR A 174 -20.39 -13.16 6.61
N PHE A 175 -20.63 -14.47 6.71
CA PHE A 175 -19.75 -15.34 7.48
C PHE A 175 -18.36 -15.46 6.90
N MET A 176 -18.20 -15.36 5.58
CA MET A 176 -16.89 -15.37 4.92
C MET A 176 -16.08 -14.10 5.21
N GLN A 177 -16.69 -13.02 5.72
CA GLN A 177 -15.99 -11.81 6.14
C GLN A 177 -15.60 -11.83 7.62
N VAL A 178 -16.05 -12.81 8.38
CA VAL A 178 -15.67 -12.92 9.81
C VAL A 178 -14.17 -13.23 9.93
N GLY A 179 -13.47 -12.37 10.67
CA GLY A 179 -12.01 -12.49 10.83
C GLY A 179 -11.19 -11.90 9.70
N VAL A 180 -11.81 -11.27 8.68
CA VAL A 180 -11.12 -10.49 7.65
C VAL A 180 -11.00 -9.06 8.14
N ASN A 181 -9.75 -8.62 8.36
CA ASN A 181 -9.46 -7.30 8.91
C ASN A 181 -9.13 -6.25 7.83
N GLN A 182 -9.63 -6.41 6.60
CA GLN A 182 -9.43 -5.44 5.53
C GLN A 182 -9.96 -4.06 5.94
N GLY A 183 -9.16 -3.02 5.75
CA GLY A 183 -9.48 -1.66 6.19
C GLY A 183 -9.22 -1.40 7.67
N TYR A 184 -8.70 -2.36 8.44
CA TYR A 184 -8.33 -2.13 9.84
C TYR A 184 -7.24 -1.08 9.95
N MET A 185 -7.55 0.00 10.65
CA MET A 185 -6.72 1.21 10.75
C MET A 185 -6.67 1.67 12.23
N PRO A 186 -5.85 1.03 13.06
CA PRO A 186 -5.77 1.39 14.47
C PRO A 186 -4.97 2.68 14.70
N VAL A 187 -5.32 3.39 15.76
CA VAL A 187 -4.51 4.52 16.24
C VAL A 187 -3.21 3.99 16.85
N GLN A 188 -2.09 4.55 16.40
CA GLN A 188 -0.76 4.19 16.88
C GLN A 188 -0.33 5.09 18.06
N PRO A 189 0.54 4.61 18.96
CA PRO A 189 1.05 5.41 20.08
C PRO A 189 1.78 6.69 19.68
N ILE A 190 2.50 6.62 18.56
CA ILE A 190 3.09 7.77 17.87
C ILE A 190 2.50 7.76 16.46
N HIS A 191 1.93 8.87 16.04
CA HIS A 191 1.45 9.03 14.68
C HIS A 191 2.62 9.03 13.71
N TYR A 192 2.61 8.09 12.77
CA TYR A 192 3.63 7.98 11.73
C TYR A 192 2.98 7.98 10.36
N SER A 193 3.22 9.04 9.59
CA SER A 193 2.69 9.19 8.24
C SER A 193 3.65 8.56 7.22
N HIS A 194 3.20 7.49 6.57
CA HIS A 194 3.92 6.94 5.42
C HIS A 194 3.87 7.87 4.22
N LYS A 195 2.78 8.64 4.08
CA LYS A 195 2.63 9.66 3.04
C LYS A 195 3.77 10.67 3.10
N ILE A 196 4.06 11.23 4.28
CA ILE A 196 5.16 12.20 4.44
C ILE A 196 6.52 11.54 4.18
N HIS A 197 6.78 10.35 4.73
CA HIS A 197 8.10 9.72 4.65
C HIS A 197 8.37 9.07 3.29
N SER A 198 7.49 8.19 2.84
CA SER A 198 7.66 7.45 1.59
C SER A 198 7.06 8.17 0.39
N GLY A 199 5.94 8.88 0.57
CA GLY A 199 5.27 9.66 -0.47
C GLY A 199 6.06 10.93 -0.82
N ASP A 200 6.10 11.89 0.08
CA ASP A 200 6.67 13.22 -0.19
C ASP A 200 8.21 13.19 -0.22
N ASN A 201 8.83 12.56 0.79
CA ASN A 201 10.28 12.49 0.93
C ASN A 201 10.94 11.34 0.15
N LYS A 202 10.16 10.43 -0.47
CA LYS A 202 10.64 9.31 -1.29
C LYS A 202 11.62 8.38 -0.57
N ILE A 203 11.45 8.20 0.74
CA ILE A 203 12.25 7.26 1.52
C ILE A 203 11.82 5.84 1.14
N ASP A 204 12.80 5.02 0.72
CA ASP A 204 12.55 3.62 0.34
C ASP A 204 12.04 2.79 1.52
N CYS A 205 11.07 1.92 1.26
CA CYS A 205 10.46 1.04 2.27
C CYS A 205 11.52 0.22 3.03
N ASN A 206 12.54 -0.26 2.31
CA ASN A 206 13.60 -1.08 2.88
C ASN A 206 14.57 -0.31 3.78
N TYR A 207 14.56 1.01 3.78
CA TYR A 207 15.35 1.80 4.71
C TYR A 207 14.89 1.54 6.16
N CYS A 208 13.59 1.51 6.37
CA CYS A 208 12.98 1.26 7.67
C CYS A 208 12.66 -0.23 7.87
N HIS A 209 12.14 -0.90 6.85
CA HIS A 209 11.72 -2.30 6.90
C HIS A 209 12.76 -3.26 6.31
N SER A 210 14.03 -3.05 6.62
CA SER A 210 15.17 -3.83 6.07
C SER A 210 15.06 -5.35 6.30
N SER A 211 14.41 -5.76 7.38
CA SER A 211 14.20 -7.17 7.71
C SER A 211 13.29 -7.91 6.73
N ALA A 212 12.44 -7.20 5.96
CA ALA A 212 11.58 -7.81 4.95
C ALA A 212 12.36 -8.56 3.86
N ARG A 213 13.61 -8.17 3.59
CA ARG A 213 14.46 -8.81 2.59
C ARG A 213 15.12 -10.10 3.06
N VAL A 214 15.31 -10.27 4.34
CA VAL A 214 16.15 -11.35 4.91
C VAL A 214 15.44 -12.20 5.95
N SER A 215 14.26 -11.81 6.39
CA SER A 215 13.53 -12.45 7.47
C SER A 215 12.11 -12.86 7.05
N LYS A 216 11.56 -13.81 7.82
CA LYS A 216 10.15 -14.17 7.75
C LYS A 216 9.25 -12.96 8.06
N HIS A 217 9.65 -12.16 9.05
CA HIS A 217 8.89 -11.02 9.50
C HIS A 217 9.51 -9.71 9.01
N SER A 218 8.67 -8.82 8.48
CA SER A 218 9.03 -7.42 8.34
C SER A 218 8.75 -6.75 9.67
N GLY A 219 9.81 -6.42 10.42
CA GLY A 219 9.67 -5.76 11.72
C GLY A 219 9.35 -4.28 11.57
N ILE A 220 8.74 -3.71 12.62
CA ILE A 220 8.77 -2.27 12.83
C ILE A 220 10.22 -1.92 13.19
N PRO A 221 10.84 -0.90 12.55
CA PRO A 221 12.21 -0.50 12.84
C PRO A 221 12.33 -0.04 14.30
N SER A 222 13.50 -0.22 14.88
CA SER A 222 13.76 0.35 16.19
C SER A 222 13.86 1.88 16.08
N LEU A 223 13.50 2.60 17.14
CA LEU A 223 13.39 4.06 17.14
C LEU A 223 14.69 4.81 16.82
N ASN A 224 15.85 4.14 16.95
CA ASN A 224 17.13 4.74 16.55
C ASN A 224 17.20 5.00 15.03
N ILE A 225 16.49 4.25 14.22
CA ILE A 225 16.38 4.52 12.77
C ILE A 225 15.70 5.88 12.53
N CYS A 226 14.66 6.18 13.28
CA CYS A 226 13.99 7.49 13.23
C CYS A 226 14.97 8.62 13.56
N MET A 227 15.81 8.40 14.56
CA MET A 227 16.80 9.38 15.03
C MET A 227 17.96 9.63 14.06
N ASN A 228 18.12 8.83 13.00
CA ASN A 228 19.07 9.15 11.94
C ASN A 228 18.76 10.49 11.24
N CYS A 229 17.46 10.84 11.18
CA CYS A 229 16.98 12.09 10.59
C CYS A 229 16.47 13.07 11.67
N HIS A 230 15.68 12.56 12.64
CA HIS A 230 15.02 13.40 13.64
C HIS A 230 15.94 14.03 14.70
N LYS A 231 17.23 13.74 14.71
CA LYS A 231 18.22 14.57 15.42
C LYS A 231 18.36 15.98 14.82
N SER A 232 18.10 16.10 13.51
CA SER A 232 18.22 17.35 12.76
C SER A 232 16.87 17.91 12.31
N ILE A 233 15.84 17.06 12.27
CA ILE A 233 14.47 17.40 11.86
C ILE A 233 13.59 17.33 13.11
N TYR A 234 13.49 18.45 13.81
CA TYR A 234 12.81 18.60 15.10
C TYR A 234 11.41 19.23 14.97
N GLU A 235 11.06 19.73 13.79
CA GLU A 235 9.76 20.34 13.50
C GLU A 235 9.28 19.97 12.10
N TYR A 236 7.98 20.01 11.89
CA TYR A 236 7.34 19.78 10.60
C TYR A 236 7.14 21.09 9.84
N ASN A 237 7.62 21.13 8.60
CA ASN A 237 7.52 22.29 7.72
C ASN A 237 6.85 21.98 6.38
N GLY A 238 6.11 20.84 6.29
CA GLY A 238 5.38 20.44 5.10
C GLY A 238 3.93 20.96 5.05
N GLU A 239 3.15 20.40 4.15
CA GLU A 239 1.73 20.74 3.99
C GLU A 239 0.91 20.24 5.17
N THR A 240 0.03 21.09 5.68
CA THR A 240 -0.84 20.81 6.83
C THR A 240 -2.30 20.79 6.40
N THR A 241 -3.12 20.09 7.17
CA THR A 241 -4.59 20.05 7.00
C THR A 241 -5.26 20.53 8.28
N GLU A 242 -6.58 20.70 8.27
CA GLU A 242 -7.33 21.03 9.49
C GLU A 242 -7.20 19.93 10.56
N GLU A 243 -7.09 18.68 10.16
CA GLU A 243 -6.96 17.54 11.07
C GLU A 243 -5.52 17.33 11.54
N TYR A 244 -4.54 17.57 10.65
CA TYR A 244 -3.11 17.37 10.90
C TYR A 244 -2.37 18.72 10.77
N SER A 245 -2.38 19.48 11.87
CA SER A 245 -1.69 20.78 11.94
C SER A 245 -0.18 20.59 12.18
N LYS A 246 0.57 21.68 12.03
CA LYS A 246 2.00 21.70 12.38
C LYS A 246 2.22 21.29 13.85
N GLU A 247 1.42 21.83 14.75
CA GLU A 247 1.52 21.57 16.19
C GLU A 247 1.24 20.08 16.49
N PHE A 248 0.35 19.46 15.73
CA PHE A 248 0.08 18.01 15.83
C PHE A 248 1.36 17.22 15.49
N TYR A 249 1.97 17.45 14.32
CA TYR A 249 3.16 16.72 13.91
C TYR A 249 4.36 16.99 14.81
N ASP A 250 4.57 18.24 15.21
CA ASP A 250 5.63 18.61 16.17
C ASP A 250 5.44 17.90 17.51
N GLY A 251 4.18 17.75 17.95
CA GLY A 251 3.82 16.96 19.13
C GLY A 251 4.16 15.48 19.00
N GLU A 252 3.99 14.90 17.81
CA GLU A 252 4.35 13.49 17.55
C GLU A 252 5.87 13.28 17.53
N ILE A 253 6.65 14.24 16.99
CA ILE A 253 8.12 14.24 17.07
C ILE A 253 8.58 14.28 18.54
N LYS A 254 7.94 15.10 19.38
CA LYS A 254 8.25 15.13 20.81
C LYS A 254 7.94 13.83 21.54
N LYS A 255 6.89 13.09 21.12
CA LYS A 255 6.65 11.73 21.64
C LYS A 255 7.78 10.77 21.26
N LEU A 256 8.33 10.88 20.04
CA LEU A 256 9.52 10.10 19.64
C LEU A 256 10.70 10.44 20.56
N TYR A 257 11.00 11.73 20.77
CA TYR A 257 12.09 12.20 21.62
C TYR A 257 11.95 11.65 23.05
N LYS A 258 10.77 11.74 23.62
CA LYS A 258 10.49 11.16 24.93
C LYS A 258 10.75 9.66 24.95
N ALA A 259 10.34 8.92 23.89
CA ALA A 259 10.50 7.47 23.83
C ALA A 259 11.96 7.04 23.76
N VAL A 260 12.81 7.80 23.05
CA VAL A 260 14.24 7.48 22.90
C VAL A 260 15.12 8.18 23.96
N GLY A 261 14.54 9.07 24.78
CA GLY A 261 15.28 9.88 25.75
C GLY A 261 16.20 10.89 25.09
N TRP A 262 15.72 11.58 24.06
CA TRP A 262 16.45 12.64 23.37
C TRP A 262 16.07 14.01 23.92
N ASP A 263 17.08 14.77 24.32
CA ASP A 263 16.94 16.16 24.69
C ASP A 263 17.31 17.04 23.46
N ASP A 264 16.35 17.72 22.89
CA ASP A 264 16.53 18.52 21.68
C ASP A 264 17.22 19.86 21.94
N GLU A 265 17.22 20.37 23.18
CA GLU A 265 17.96 21.58 23.57
C GLU A 265 19.43 21.24 23.78
N ALA A 266 19.71 20.18 24.54
CA ALA A 266 21.06 19.70 24.81
C ALA A 266 21.70 18.93 23.66
N GLN A 267 20.90 18.46 22.70
CA GLN A 267 21.31 17.60 21.55
C GLN A 267 22.03 16.33 22.01
N GLU A 268 21.55 15.72 23.09
CA GLU A 268 22.13 14.51 23.67
C GLU A 268 21.06 13.54 24.19
N TYR A 269 21.45 12.29 24.40
CA TYR A 269 20.58 11.29 25.01
C TYR A 269 20.65 11.35 26.54
N THR A 270 19.50 11.46 27.17
CA THR A 270 19.35 11.43 28.64
C THR A 270 19.61 10.07 29.26
N GLY A 271 19.50 9.00 28.45
CA GLY A 271 19.61 7.61 28.91
C GLY A 271 18.29 7.02 29.43
N GLU A 272 17.27 7.83 29.63
CA GLU A 272 15.93 7.37 30.01
C GLU A 272 15.10 7.05 28.76
N THR A 273 14.74 5.79 28.57
CA THR A 273 13.97 5.37 27.38
C THR A 273 12.65 4.75 27.75
N TYR A 274 11.64 4.89 26.87
CA TYR A 274 10.31 4.34 27.08
C TYR A 274 9.91 3.47 25.87
N PRO A 275 9.48 2.21 26.05
CA PRO A 275 9.10 1.36 24.93
C PRO A 275 7.80 1.84 24.29
N VAL A 276 7.78 1.91 22.96
CA VAL A 276 6.59 2.20 22.18
C VAL A 276 5.89 0.89 21.83
N LYS A 277 4.64 0.74 22.26
CA LYS A 277 3.83 -0.45 21.99
C LYS A 277 3.02 -0.24 20.71
N TRP A 278 3.64 -0.50 19.58
CA TRP A 278 2.98 -0.43 18.29
C TRP A 278 1.84 -1.43 18.16
N VAL A 279 0.71 -0.99 17.59
CA VAL A 279 -0.43 -1.85 17.31
C VAL A 279 -0.21 -2.55 15.97
N ARG A 280 -0.27 -3.89 15.98
CA ARG A 280 -0.13 -4.68 14.77
C ARG A 280 -1.33 -4.49 13.87
N ILE A 281 -1.09 -4.17 12.59
CA ILE A 281 -2.14 -3.91 11.58
C ILE A 281 -2.44 -5.18 10.79
N HIS A 282 -1.42 -5.81 10.23
CA HIS A 282 -1.56 -6.99 9.37
C HIS A 282 -1.53 -8.27 10.20
N ASN A 283 -2.67 -8.95 10.27
CA ASN A 283 -2.82 -10.20 10.99
C ASN A 283 -3.15 -11.32 10.01
N LEU A 284 -2.23 -12.28 9.87
CA LEU A 284 -2.50 -13.55 9.21
C LEU A 284 -3.03 -14.55 10.23
N PRO A 285 -3.91 -15.48 9.82
CA PRO A 285 -4.29 -16.62 10.66
C PRO A 285 -3.04 -17.42 11.10
N ASP A 286 -3.05 -17.94 12.31
CA ASP A 286 -1.89 -18.63 12.91
C ASP A 286 -1.42 -19.85 12.10
N PHE A 287 -2.31 -20.50 11.37
CA PHE A 287 -1.99 -21.61 10.50
C PHE A 287 -1.32 -21.21 9.17
N ALA A 288 -1.33 -19.93 8.81
CA ALA A 288 -0.72 -19.46 7.57
C ALA A 288 0.77 -19.17 7.76
N TYR A 289 1.62 -19.94 7.07
CA TYR A 289 3.04 -19.62 6.99
C TYR A 289 3.26 -18.59 5.88
N PHE A 290 3.79 -17.44 6.25
CA PHE A 290 4.21 -16.42 5.30
C PHE A 290 5.64 -15.96 5.60
N ASN A 291 6.43 -15.77 4.56
CA ASN A 291 7.81 -15.33 4.67
C ASN A 291 8.07 -14.17 3.72
N HIS A 292 8.31 -12.98 4.28
CA HIS A 292 8.59 -11.77 3.50
C HIS A 292 9.80 -11.94 2.58
N SER A 293 10.90 -12.52 3.05
CA SER A 293 12.10 -12.64 2.22
C SER A 293 11.89 -13.48 0.96
N GLN A 294 11.02 -14.48 1.01
CA GLN A 294 10.66 -15.28 -0.17
C GLN A 294 9.87 -14.47 -1.21
N HIS A 295 9.03 -13.56 -0.76
CA HIS A 295 8.21 -12.72 -1.65
C HIS A 295 9.00 -11.50 -2.16
N VAL A 296 9.72 -10.83 -1.27
CA VAL A 296 10.42 -9.59 -1.60
C VAL A 296 11.74 -9.85 -2.32
N SER A 297 12.63 -10.68 -1.74
CA SER A 297 13.98 -10.88 -2.30
C SER A 297 14.03 -11.98 -3.34
N VAL A 298 13.29 -13.09 -3.15
CA VAL A 298 13.34 -14.24 -4.05
C VAL A 298 12.39 -14.05 -5.24
N ALA A 299 11.13 -13.68 -4.98
CA ALA A 299 10.14 -13.49 -6.03
C ALA A 299 10.16 -12.08 -6.65
N GLY A 300 10.80 -11.10 -6.00
CA GLY A 300 10.89 -9.73 -6.49
C GLY A 300 9.55 -9.00 -6.52
N ILE A 301 8.65 -9.34 -5.60
CA ILE A 301 7.32 -8.72 -5.53
C ILE A 301 7.43 -7.38 -4.81
N GLU A 302 6.85 -6.35 -5.41
CA GLU A 302 6.80 -5.01 -4.84
C GLU A 302 5.90 -4.96 -3.59
N CYS A 303 6.28 -4.11 -2.64
CA CYS A 303 5.59 -3.98 -1.35
C CYS A 303 4.12 -3.61 -1.53
N GLN A 304 3.83 -2.70 -2.46
CA GLN A 304 2.49 -2.21 -2.76
C GLN A 304 1.53 -3.29 -3.27
N THR A 305 2.04 -4.37 -3.86
CA THR A 305 1.22 -5.51 -4.30
C THR A 305 0.38 -6.09 -3.16
N CYS A 306 0.93 -6.09 -1.95
CA CYS A 306 0.26 -6.62 -0.76
C CYS A 306 -0.24 -5.52 0.16
N HIS A 307 0.54 -4.44 0.33
CA HIS A 307 0.26 -3.38 1.28
C HIS A 307 -0.54 -2.20 0.69
N GLY A 308 -0.76 -2.20 -0.64
CA GLY A 308 -1.45 -1.10 -1.33
C GLY A 308 -0.57 0.16 -1.46
N PRO A 309 -1.16 1.31 -1.78
CA PRO A 309 -0.45 2.57 -2.01
C PRO A 309 -0.01 3.20 -0.67
N VAL A 310 0.96 2.56 0.00
CA VAL A 310 1.45 2.97 1.34
C VAL A 310 1.96 4.40 1.33
N GLU A 311 2.55 4.84 0.24
CA GLU A 311 3.04 6.19 0.01
C GLU A 311 1.93 7.27 -0.02
N GLU A 312 0.67 6.88 -0.04
CA GLU A 312 -0.49 7.78 0.04
C GLU A 312 -1.16 7.73 1.42
N MET A 313 -0.71 6.82 2.30
CA MET A 313 -1.36 6.57 3.58
C MET A 313 -0.83 7.50 4.67
N GLU A 314 -1.69 8.38 5.15
CA GLU A 314 -1.44 9.18 6.36
C GLU A 314 -1.47 8.28 7.60
N ILE A 315 -2.47 7.43 7.70
CA ILE A 315 -2.56 6.36 8.69
C ILE A 315 -2.50 5.03 7.97
N MET A 316 -1.60 4.15 8.38
CA MET A 316 -1.46 2.83 7.81
C MET A 316 -2.67 1.95 8.13
N TYR A 317 -3.23 1.31 7.11
CA TYR A 317 -4.33 0.36 7.24
C TYR A 317 -4.07 -0.94 6.49
N GLN A 318 -4.76 -2.01 6.85
CA GLN A 318 -4.70 -3.27 6.11
C GLN A 318 -5.44 -3.13 4.78
N HIS A 319 -4.70 -2.99 3.68
CA HIS A 319 -5.25 -2.82 2.34
C HIS A 319 -5.80 -4.14 1.79
N SER A 320 -4.99 -5.19 1.78
CA SER A 320 -5.38 -6.49 1.24
C SER A 320 -6.14 -7.32 2.27
N PRO A 321 -7.10 -8.17 1.82
CA PRO A 321 -7.91 -8.99 2.73
C PRO A 321 -7.09 -10.06 3.47
N LEU A 322 -5.94 -10.46 2.93
CA LEU A 322 -5.04 -11.49 3.45
C LEU A 322 -5.73 -12.85 3.68
N THR A 323 -6.79 -13.11 2.93
CA THR A 323 -7.50 -14.40 2.97
C THR A 323 -6.75 -15.46 2.18
N MET A 324 -7.01 -16.74 2.48
CA MET A 324 -6.41 -17.85 1.75
C MET A 324 -6.74 -17.78 0.25
N GLY A 325 -7.97 -17.39 -0.12
CA GLY A 325 -8.38 -17.22 -1.52
C GLY A 325 -7.57 -16.16 -2.23
N TRP A 326 -7.30 -15.03 -1.57
CA TRP A 326 -6.46 -13.97 -2.10
C TRP A 326 -5.02 -14.44 -2.37
N CYS A 327 -4.41 -15.17 -1.42
CA CYS A 327 -3.09 -15.75 -1.60
C CYS A 327 -3.04 -16.74 -2.77
N ILE A 328 -4.03 -17.65 -2.85
CA ILE A 328 -4.12 -18.68 -3.91
C ILE A 328 -4.27 -18.02 -5.29
N ASN A 329 -5.08 -16.98 -5.42
CA ASN A 329 -5.27 -16.30 -6.70
C ASN A 329 -3.96 -15.63 -7.14
N CYS A 330 -3.28 -14.92 -6.24
CA CYS A 330 -1.96 -14.35 -6.52
C CYS A 330 -0.97 -15.45 -6.99
N HIS A 331 -0.90 -16.57 -6.27
CA HIS A 331 -0.01 -17.68 -6.61
C HIS A 331 -0.35 -18.39 -7.94
N ARG A 332 -1.59 -18.29 -8.42
CA ARG A 332 -2.01 -18.84 -9.72
C ARG A 332 -1.66 -17.93 -10.89
N GLU A 333 -1.66 -16.62 -10.66
CA GLU A 333 -1.58 -15.60 -11.71
C GLU A 333 -0.19 -14.96 -11.82
N THR A 334 0.54 -14.90 -10.71
CA THR A 334 1.82 -14.20 -10.67
C THR A 334 2.95 -15.08 -11.22
N ASN A 335 3.59 -14.59 -12.28
CA ASN A 335 4.81 -15.19 -12.81
C ASN A 335 6.01 -14.67 -12.00
N VAL A 336 6.58 -15.52 -11.17
CA VAL A 336 7.79 -15.19 -10.41
C VAL A 336 9.05 -15.56 -11.19
N LYS A 337 10.08 -14.71 -11.16
CA LYS A 337 11.38 -14.95 -11.78
C LYS A 337 12.19 -15.94 -10.93
N ILE A 338 11.89 -17.23 -11.06
CA ILE A 338 12.63 -18.26 -10.30
C ILE A 338 13.96 -18.61 -10.99
N LYS A 339 14.05 -18.52 -12.34
CA LYS A 339 15.15 -19.04 -13.13
C LYS A 339 16.51 -18.37 -12.91
N ASP A 340 16.55 -17.11 -12.50
CA ASP A 340 17.81 -16.36 -12.31
C ASP A 340 18.06 -16.04 -10.84
N ASN A 341 17.53 -16.83 -9.96
CA ASN A 341 17.58 -16.57 -8.53
C ASN A 341 18.68 -17.40 -7.88
N GLU A 342 19.80 -16.76 -7.56
CA GLU A 342 20.93 -17.36 -6.86
C GLU A 342 20.57 -18.06 -5.53
N TYR A 343 19.41 -17.72 -4.95
CA TYR A 343 18.93 -18.33 -3.70
C TYR A 343 18.67 -19.84 -3.85
N TYR A 344 17.95 -20.23 -4.92
CA TYR A 344 17.68 -21.64 -5.17
C TYR A 344 18.92 -22.41 -5.60
N ASP A 345 19.79 -21.77 -6.39
CA ASP A 345 21.09 -22.36 -6.79
C ASP A 345 21.98 -22.59 -5.57
N ARG A 346 22.02 -21.64 -4.64
CA ARG A 346 22.77 -21.78 -3.39
C ARG A 346 22.22 -22.92 -2.53
N ILE A 347 20.90 -22.95 -2.31
CA ILE A 347 20.26 -24.03 -1.55
C ILE A 347 20.49 -25.39 -2.21
N HIS A 348 20.36 -25.49 -3.51
CA HIS A 348 20.61 -26.72 -4.26
C HIS A 348 22.05 -27.19 -4.10
N LYS A 349 23.01 -26.29 -4.22
CA LYS A 349 24.44 -26.58 -3.99
C LYS A 349 24.73 -27.00 -2.55
N GLU A 350 24.13 -26.35 -1.55
CA GLU A 350 24.28 -26.71 -0.16
C GLU A 350 23.65 -28.06 0.17
N LEU A 351 22.45 -28.34 -0.34
CA LEU A 351 21.76 -29.62 -0.15
C LEU A 351 22.49 -30.76 -0.85
N SER A 352 22.94 -30.56 -2.09
CA SER A 352 23.74 -31.55 -2.83
C SER A 352 25.07 -31.85 -2.14
N LYS A 353 25.68 -30.83 -1.52
CA LYS A 353 26.90 -31.00 -0.75
C LYS A 353 26.69 -31.75 0.56
N LYS A 354 25.51 -31.65 1.15
CA LYS A 354 25.17 -32.25 2.45
C LYS A 354 24.61 -33.68 2.33
N TYR A 355 23.89 -33.96 1.25
CA TYR A 355 23.17 -35.22 1.08
C TYR A 355 23.60 -36.03 -0.16
N GLY A 356 24.62 -35.55 -0.92
CA GLY A 356 25.20 -36.24 -2.08
C GLY A 356 24.38 -36.15 -3.31
#